data_b19e23263767a653da67d6c1341b6b09
#
_entry.id   b19e23263767a653da67d6c1341b6b09
#
_cell.length_a   1.000
_cell.length_b   1.000
_cell.length_c   1.000
_cell.angle_alpha   90.00
_cell.angle_beta   90.00
_cell.angle_gamma   90.00
#
_symmetry.space_group_name_H-M   'P 1'
#
loop_
_entity.id
_entity.type
_entity.pdbx_description
1 polymer ?
#
loop_
_entity_poly.entity_id
_entity_poly.type
_entity_poly.pdbx_seq_one_letter_code
_entity_poly.pdbx_strand_id
1 'polypeptide(L)'
;NMLNAVGAELKDINREIGFKYGDDRDKPQPARARTTHDKLINLFKSSIPLRESEHAREYFQNRGIYGLPGYMVRFIPQLEYWNKKELIGKRDAIISCATNALGRPAYMHITYIEDGKKADLGDMPSRKMHSLSPNGVRPRCSIKFANQAPEILAVAEGMESALSYQEIYKTPTEATLNAGLLEEYRPPEYVKELHIAYDNDKKWAGQSAANKLKHAVACRCPWVQKIVMRGSLETGTDFNDVLLDGLGVETSDWIR
;
A
#
# COMPACT_ATOMS: atom_id res chain seq x y z
N ASN A 1 -11.87 -15.65 14.38
CA ASN A 1 -10.61 -15.90 13.71
C ASN A 1 -10.53 -15.15 12.37
N MET A 2 -10.49 -13.80 12.47
CA MET A 2 -10.61 -12.88 11.33
C MET A 2 -9.44 -13.00 10.32
N LEU A 3 -8.20 -13.21 10.78
CA LEU A 3 -7.05 -13.37 9.86
C LEU A 3 -7.04 -14.77 9.19
N ASN A 4 -7.59 -15.77 9.83
CA ASN A 4 -7.80 -17.06 9.18
C ASN A 4 -8.95 -16.98 8.17
N ALA A 5 -10.01 -16.19 8.46
CA ALA A 5 -11.09 -15.92 7.51
C ALA A 5 -10.58 -15.06 6.32
N VAL A 6 -9.82 -14.00 6.58
CA VAL A 6 -9.18 -13.17 5.56
C VAL A 6 -8.18 -13.97 4.73
N GLY A 7 -7.37 -14.82 5.38
CA GLY A 7 -6.46 -15.72 4.68
C GLY A 7 -7.19 -16.84 3.92
N ALA A 8 -8.38 -17.22 4.37
CA ALA A 8 -9.25 -18.19 3.69
C ALA A 8 -9.95 -17.56 2.49
N GLU A 9 -10.57 -16.39 2.64
CA GLU A 9 -11.20 -15.65 1.54
C GLU A 9 -10.20 -15.30 0.43
N LEU A 10 -8.99 -14.83 0.79
CA LEU A 10 -7.94 -14.59 -0.19
C LEU A 10 -7.39 -15.88 -0.82
N LYS A 11 -7.39 -17.00 -0.09
CA LYS A 11 -7.05 -18.31 -0.65
C LYS A 11 -8.12 -18.81 -1.62
N ASP A 12 -9.39 -18.58 -1.31
CA ASP A 12 -10.50 -19.00 -2.17
C ASP A 12 -10.53 -18.18 -3.46
N ILE A 13 -10.34 -16.86 -3.38
CA ILE A 13 -10.19 -15.98 -4.56
C ILE A 13 -8.97 -16.41 -5.41
N ASN A 14 -7.81 -16.68 -4.79
CA ASN A 14 -6.63 -17.12 -5.51
C ASN A 14 -6.74 -18.56 -6.06
N ARG A 15 -7.56 -19.41 -5.46
CA ARG A 15 -7.83 -20.78 -5.92
C ARG A 15 -8.72 -20.79 -7.15
N GLU A 16 -9.69 -19.89 -7.22
CA GLU A 16 -10.54 -19.68 -8.40
C GLU A 16 -9.76 -19.08 -9.57
N ILE A 17 -8.72 -18.28 -9.31
CA ILE A 17 -7.92 -17.57 -10.34
C ILE A 17 -6.72 -18.41 -10.86
N GLY A 18 -6.44 -19.59 -10.30
CA GLY A 18 -5.45 -20.53 -10.85
C GLY A 18 -3.98 -20.12 -10.75
N PHE A 19 -3.61 -19.27 -9.78
CA PHE A 19 -2.24 -18.78 -9.62
C PHE A 19 -1.25 -19.87 -9.14
N LYS A 20 -0.37 -20.31 -10.03
CA LYS A 20 0.85 -21.07 -9.68
C LYS A 20 2.04 -20.11 -9.62
N TYR A 21 2.47 -19.74 -8.43
CA TYR A 21 3.75 -19.06 -8.21
C TYR A 21 4.81 -20.05 -7.74
N GLY A 22 6.04 -19.85 -8.24
CA GLY A 22 7.21 -20.63 -7.85
C GLY A 22 7.46 -20.66 -6.34
N ASP A 23 7.89 -21.82 -5.94
CA ASP A 23 8.05 -22.33 -4.60
C ASP A 23 9.17 -21.65 -3.80
N ASP A 24 8.83 -20.62 -3.03
CA ASP A 24 9.67 -20.14 -1.93
C ASP A 24 9.17 -20.78 -0.61
N ARG A 25 9.20 -22.14 -0.60
CA ARG A 25 8.83 -22.93 0.57
C ARG A 25 9.87 -22.77 1.68
N ASP A 26 9.39 -22.31 2.82
CA ASP A 26 9.80 -22.67 4.18
C ASP A 26 11.29 -22.90 4.46
N LYS A 27 12.10 -21.86 4.29
CA LYS A 27 13.35 -21.80 5.06
C LYS A 27 12.99 -21.42 6.52
N PRO A 28 13.42 -22.19 7.52
CA PRO A 28 13.11 -21.87 8.91
C PRO A 28 13.66 -20.50 9.28
N GLN A 29 12.78 -19.62 9.78
CA GLN A 29 13.17 -18.30 10.23
C GLN A 29 14.02 -18.39 11.51
N PRO A 30 15.05 -17.56 11.68
CA PRO A 30 15.75 -17.44 12.96
C PRO A 30 14.78 -16.99 14.06
N ALA A 31 14.92 -17.51 15.26
CA ALA A 31 14.01 -17.28 16.39
C ALA A 31 13.69 -15.80 16.66
N ARG A 32 14.68 -14.90 16.47
CA ARG A 32 14.49 -13.44 16.62
C ARG A 32 13.57 -12.81 15.56
N ALA A 33 13.63 -13.32 14.33
CA ALA A 33 12.77 -12.83 13.22
C ALA A 33 11.32 -13.27 13.44
N ARG A 34 11.10 -14.52 13.94
CA ARG A 34 9.76 -15.00 14.31
C ARG A 34 9.13 -14.14 15.39
N THR A 35 9.88 -13.76 16.43
CA THR A 35 9.35 -12.95 17.54
C THR A 35 8.90 -11.55 17.06
N THR A 36 9.61 -10.93 16.13
CA THR A 36 9.24 -9.62 15.57
C THR A 36 8.04 -9.74 14.63
N HIS A 37 8.02 -10.75 13.77
CA HIS A 37 6.89 -11.07 12.91
C HIS A 37 5.62 -11.29 13.72
N ASP A 38 5.67 -12.16 14.75
CA ASP A 38 4.51 -12.49 15.59
C ASP A 38 3.99 -11.26 16.35
N LYS A 39 4.89 -10.40 16.83
CA LYS A 39 4.50 -9.13 17.48
C LYS A 39 3.73 -8.21 16.53
N LEU A 40 4.20 -8.05 15.29
CA LEU A 40 3.54 -7.19 14.30
C LEU A 40 2.20 -7.77 13.84
N ILE A 41 2.11 -9.08 13.66
CA ILE A 41 0.84 -9.75 13.34
C ILE A 41 -0.15 -9.61 14.50
N ASN A 42 0.30 -9.77 15.75
CA ASN A 42 -0.56 -9.60 16.92
C ASN A 42 -0.98 -8.14 17.08
N LEU A 43 -0.10 -7.18 16.79
CA LEU A 43 -0.43 -5.76 16.78
C LEU A 43 -1.52 -5.47 15.75
N PHE A 44 -1.41 -6.00 14.53
CA PHE A 44 -2.44 -5.85 13.52
C PHE A 44 -3.77 -6.51 13.93
N LYS A 45 -3.72 -7.67 14.56
CA LYS A 45 -4.91 -8.37 15.08
C LYS A 45 -5.62 -7.58 16.20
N SER A 46 -4.88 -6.91 17.06
CA SER A 46 -5.43 -6.12 18.17
C SER A 46 -5.91 -4.73 17.74
N SER A 47 -5.62 -4.31 16.52
CA SER A 47 -6.08 -3.03 15.99
C SER A 47 -7.59 -3.04 15.71
N ILE A 48 -8.19 -1.86 15.66
CA ILE A 48 -9.63 -1.69 15.41
C ILE A 48 -9.91 -1.21 13.98
N PRO A 49 -11.10 -1.45 13.43
CA PRO A 49 -11.50 -0.91 12.13
C PRO A 49 -11.44 0.61 12.10
N LEU A 50 -11.03 1.20 10.97
CA LEU A 50 -10.94 2.66 10.83
C LEU A 50 -12.26 3.38 11.16
N ARG A 51 -13.41 2.80 10.77
CA ARG A 51 -14.74 3.37 11.02
C ARG A 51 -15.08 3.50 12.50
N GLU A 52 -14.42 2.75 13.37
CA GLU A 52 -14.63 2.77 14.82
C GLU A 52 -13.77 3.82 15.53
N SER A 53 -12.86 4.49 14.82
CA SER A 53 -12.00 5.56 15.32
C SER A 53 -12.35 6.90 14.69
N GLU A 54 -12.69 7.89 15.53
CA GLU A 54 -12.89 9.27 15.08
C GLU A 54 -11.60 9.87 14.53
N HIS A 55 -10.48 9.69 15.23
CA HIS A 55 -9.16 10.20 14.81
C HIS A 55 -8.72 9.62 13.46
N ALA A 56 -9.01 8.34 13.19
CA ALA A 56 -8.72 7.75 11.89
C ALA A 56 -9.60 8.35 10.78
N ARG A 57 -10.91 8.53 11.06
CA ARG A 57 -11.82 9.17 10.10
C ARG A 57 -11.38 10.59 9.78
N GLU A 58 -11.08 11.38 10.82
CA GLU A 58 -10.59 12.75 10.68
C GLU A 58 -9.32 12.82 9.82
N TYR A 59 -8.36 11.91 10.06
CA TYR A 59 -7.13 11.83 9.26
C TYR A 59 -7.40 11.67 7.77
N PHE A 60 -8.33 10.79 7.38
CA PHE A 60 -8.68 10.58 5.98
C PHE A 60 -9.53 11.71 5.42
N GLN A 61 -10.49 12.24 6.19
CA GLN A 61 -11.35 13.37 5.80
C GLN A 61 -10.54 14.63 5.52
N ASN A 62 -9.55 14.92 6.37
CA ASN A 62 -8.64 16.06 6.16
C ASN A 62 -7.78 15.94 4.89
N ARG A 63 -7.79 14.76 4.26
CA ARG A 63 -7.17 14.46 2.96
C ARG A 63 -8.16 14.35 1.82
N GLY A 64 -9.42 14.71 2.06
CA GLY A 64 -10.47 14.57 1.04
C GLY A 64 -10.85 13.11 0.73
N ILE A 65 -10.37 12.14 1.54
CA ILE A 65 -10.63 10.71 1.35
C ILE A 65 -11.82 10.31 2.22
N TYR A 66 -12.96 10.09 1.61
CA TYR A 66 -14.21 9.72 2.30
C TYR A 66 -14.50 8.23 2.22
N GLY A 67 -14.03 7.56 1.18
CA GLY A 67 -14.06 6.11 1.03
C GLY A 67 -12.98 5.44 1.86
N LEU A 68 -13.28 5.11 3.14
CA LEU A 68 -12.30 4.47 4.01
C LEU A 68 -11.83 3.13 3.41
N PRO A 69 -10.50 2.87 3.43
CA PRO A 69 -9.96 1.62 2.94
C PRO A 69 -10.44 0.43 3.77
N GLY A 70 -10.47 -0.73 3.13
CA GLY A 70 -10.93 -1.97 3.73
C GLY A 70 -10.01 -2.52 4.84
N TYR A 71 -10.24 -3.77 5.21
CA TYR A 71 -9.66 -4.43 6.39
C TYR A 71 -8.12 -4.49 6.46
N MET A 72 -7.41 -4.25 5.36
CA MET A 72 -5.94 -4.18 5.35
C MET A 72 -5.39 -2.89 5.95
N VAL A 73 -6.24 -1.92 6.26
CA VAL A 73 -5.87 -0.68 6.94
C VAL A 73 -6.71 -0.53 8.20
N ARG A 74 -6.06 -0.35 9.32
CA ARG A 74 -6.70 -0.37 10.64
C ARG A 74 -6.13 0.74 11.53
N PHE A 75 -6.70 0.92 12.70
CA PHE A 75 -6.29 1.94 13.66
C PHE A 75 -5.82 1.32 14.97
N ILE A 76 -4.79 1.91 15.56
CA ILE A 76 -4.27 1.56 16.89
C ILE A 76 -4.20 2.83 17.71
N PRO A 77 -4.96 2.93 18.82
CA PRO A 77 -4.80 4.05 19.74
C PRO A 77 -3.52 3.92 20.56
N GLN A 78 -2.86 5.05 20.83
CA GLN A 78 -1.75 5.18 21.77
C GLN A 78 -0.63 4.14 21.56
N LEU A 79 -0.25 3.90 20.28
CA LEU A 79 0.87 3.03 19.93
C LEU A 79 2.19 3.69 20.36
N GLU A 80 3.05 2.91 20.98
CA GLU A 80 4.39 3.36 21.37
C GLU A 80 5.23 3.73 20.14
N TYR A 81 5.84 4.92 20.19
CA TYR A 81 6.82 5.35 19.21
C TYR A 81 8.23 5.18 19.79
N TRP A 82 8.97 4.28 19.20
CA TRP A 82 10.36 4.01 19.58
C TRP A 82 11.32 4.59 18.54
N ASN A 83 12.30 5.39 19.01
CA ASN A 83 13.45 5.76 18.19
C ASN A 83 14.65 4.92 18.63
N LYS A 84 15.09 3.98 17.77
CA LYS A 84 16.10 2.96 18.13
C LYS A 84 15.69 2.18 19.38
N LYS A 85 16.24 2.50 20.56
CA LYS A 85 15.96 1.84 21.85
C LYS A 85 15.27 2.76 22.85
N GLU A 86 14.96 3.98 22.47
CA GLU A 86 14.36 4.99 23.33
C GLU A 86 12.85 5.09 23.03
N LEU A 87 12.04 5.05 24.09
CA LEU A 87 10.62 5.33 24.00
C LEU A 87 10.41 6.84 24.00
N ILE A 88 9.98 7.39 22.87
CA ILE A 88 9.72 8.83 22.70
C ILE A 88 8.34 9.21 23.24
N GLY A 89 7.37 8.29 23.17
CA GLY A 89 6.02 8.53 23.66
C GLY A 89 5.01 7.58 23.02
N LYS A 90 3.73 7.94 23.13
CA LYS A 90 2.62 7.21 22.51
C LYS A 90 1.88 8.13 21.57
N ARG A 91 1.41 7.62 20.44
CA ARG A 91 0.62 8.32 19.45
C ARG A 91 -0.40 7.39 18.85
N ASP A 92 -1.46 7.93 18.37
CA ASP A 92 -2.41 7.21 17.54
C ASP A 92 -1.74 6.80 16.22
N ALA A 93 -2.12 5.68 15.66
CA ALA A 93 -1.50 5.17 14.46
C ALA A 93 -2.48 4.47 13.51
N ILE A 94 -2.26 4.67 12.23
CA ILE A 94 -2.84 3.86 11.17
C ILE A 94 -1.84 2.77 10.84
N ILE A 95 -2.26 1.52 10.94
CA ILE A 95 -1.47 0.35 10.56
C ILE A 95 -2.05 -0.28 9.30
N SER A 96 -1.20 -0.56 8.33
CA SER A 96 -1.60 -1.24 7.10
C SER A 96 -0.73 -2.44 6.81
N CYS A 97 -1.34 -3.48 6.26
CA CYS A 97 -0.68 -4.73 5.91
C CYS A 97 -0.60 -4.87 4.39
N ALA A 98 0.61 -4.83 3.85
CA ALA A 98 0.84 -5.19 2.46
C ALA A 98 1.00 -6.70 2.33
N THR A 99 0.32 -7.28 1.34
CA THR A 99 0.33 -8.72 1.07
C THR A 99 0.95 -9.01 -0.29
N ASN A 100 1.61 -10.15 -0.40
CA ASN A 100 2.09 -10.64 -1.69
C ASN A 100 0.94 -11.21 -2.54
N ALA A 101 1.26 -11.72 -3.73
CA ALA A 101 0.29 -12.32 -4.65
C ALA A 101 -0.47 -13.52 -4.06
N LEU A 102 0.08 -14.20 -3.06
CA LEU A 102 -0.55 -15.32 -2.34
C LEU A 102 -1.38 -14.86 -1.13
N GLY A 103 -1.58 -13.56 -0.96
CA GLY A 103 -2.28 -12.99 0.20
C GLY A 103 -1.51 -13.09 1.52
N ARG A 104 -0.23 -13.50 1.51
CA ARG A 104 0.59 -13.59 2.72
C ARG A 104 1.11 -12.20 3.12
N PRO A 105 1.04 -11.83 4.41
CA PRO A 105 1.63 -10.59 4.91
C PRO A 105 3.12 -10.48 4.56
N ALA A 106 3.51 -9.36 3.99
CA ALA A 106 4.87 -9.09 3.52
C ALA A 106 5.51 -7.90 4.22
N TYR A 107 4.74 -6.82 4.41
CA TYR A 107 5.14 -5.64 5.17
C TYR A 107 4.00 -5.15 6.05
N MET A 108 4.39 -4.62 7.22
CA MET A 108 3.54 -3.74 8.03
C MET A 108 4.03 -2.30 7.87
N HIS A 109 3.13 -1.42 7.48
CA HIS A 109 3.37 0.01 7.43
C HIS A 109 2.56 0.69 8.53
N ILE A 110 3.22 1.56 9.30
CA ILE A 110 2.63 2.29 10.41
C ILE A 110 2.80 3.78 10.12
N THR A 111 1.70 4.52 10.13
CA THR A 111 1.67 5.99 10.07
C THR A 111 1.18 6.50 11.42
N TYR A 112 2.04 7.17 12.16
CA TYR A 112 1.64 7.85 13.39
C TYR A 112 0.90 9.13 13.06
N ILE A 113 -0.21 9.35 13.75
CA ILE A 113 -1.11 10.48 13.50
C ILE A 113 -1.41 11.24 14.79
N GLU A 114 -1.68 12.52 14.64
CA GLU A 114 -2.05 13.45 15.71
C GLU A 114 -2.89 14.58 15.09
N ASP A 115 -4.00 14.95 15.71
CA ASP A 115 -4.89 16.04 15.27
C ASP A 115 -5.28 15.96 13.77
N GLY A 116 -5.68 14.78 13.32
CA GLY A 116 -6.10 14.55 11.93
C GLY A 116 -4.99 14.68 10.89
N LYS A 117 -3.72 14.68 11.29
CA LYS A 117 -2.54 14.81 10.42
C LYS A 117 -1.50 13.73 10.75
N LYS A 118 -0.45 13.63 9.92
CA LYS A 118 0.73 12.86 10.32
C LYS A 118 1.35 13.53 11.55
N ALA A 119 1.70 12.73 12.57
CA ALA A 119 2.30 13.25 13.79
C ALA A 119 3.58 14.02 13.48
N ASP A 120 3.72 15.20 14.08
CA ASP A 120 4.97 15.96 14.06
C ASP A 120 5.92 15.39 15.13
N LEU A 121 6.99 14.79 14.67
CA LEU A 121 8.00 14.14 15.49
C LEU A 121 9.38 14.78 15.30
N GLY A 122 9.42 16.02 14.80
CA GLY A 122 10.65 16.72 14.43
C GLY A 122 11.37 15.98 13.30
N ASP A 123 12.67 15.72 13.49
CA ASP A 123 13.48 15.00 12.47
C ASP A 123 13.18 13.49 12.38
N MET A 124 12.32 12.96 13.23
CA MET A 124 11.98 11.54 13.23
C MET A 124 10.81 11.26 12.26
N PRO A 125 10.85 10.12 11.52
CA PRO A 125 9.81 9.82 10.56
C PRO A 125 8.48 9.47 11.25
N SER A 126 7.39 10.10 10.82
CA SER A 126 6.03 9.73 11.24
C SER A 126 5.57 8.40 10.65
N ARG A 127 6.31 7.83 9.69
CA ARG A 127 6.01 6.56 9.03
C ARG A 127 7.11 5.55 9.31
N LYS A 128 6.72 4.30 9.59
CA LYS A 128 7.63 3.17 9.76
C LYS A 128 7.17 1.99 8.94
N MET A 129 8.11 1.31 8.28
CA MET A 129 7.84 0.11 7.52
C MET A 129 8.65 -1.05 8.08
N HIS A 130 7.98 -2.16 8.34
CA HIS A 130 8.58 -3.37 8.89
C HIS A 130 8.37 -4.53 7.93
N SER A 131 9.47 -5.17 7.51
CA SER A 131 9.40 -6.39 6.71
C SER A 131 8.92 -7.56 7.57
N LEU A 132 7.98 -8.31 7.04
CA LEU A 132 7.51 -9.58 7.59
C LEU A 132 8.12 -10.78 6.86
N SER A 133 8.89 -10.50 5.81
CA SER A 133 9.53 -11.52 5.00
C SER A 133 10.80 -12.03 5.68
N PRO A 134 11.02 -13.35 5.72
CA PRO A 134 12.27 -13.91 6.20
C PRO A 134 13.44 -13.55 5.28
N ASN A 135 14.64 -13.44 5.87
CA ASN A 135 15.91 -13.37 5.14
C ASN A 135 16.09 -12.16 4.19
N GLY A 136 15.40 -11.02 4.42
CA GLY A 136 15.60 -9.80 3.64
C GLY A 136 15.12 -9.88 2.18
N VAL A 137 14.43 -10.95 1.80
CA VAL A 137 13.76 -11.05 0.51
C VAL A 137 12.71 -9.94 0.43
N ARG A 138 12.75 -9.13 -0.63
CA ARG A 138 11.73 -8.13 -0.92
C ARG A 138 10.60 -8.79 -1.70
N PRO A 139 9.50 -9.20 -1.06
CA PRO A 139 8.38 -9.75 -1.80
C PRO A 139 7.68 -8.63 -2.57
N ARG A 140 7.29 -8.91 -3.80
CA ARG A 140 6.32 -8.07 -4.51
C ARG A 140 5.03 -8.06 -3.72
N CYS A 141 4.61 -6.90 -3.28
CA CYS A 141 3.45 -6.77 -2.41
C CYS A 141 2.81 -5.40 -2.54
N SER A 142 1.57 -5.31 -2.12
CA SER A 142 0.80 -4.08 -2.07
C SER A 142 -0.21 -4.12 -0.93
N ILE A 143 -0.65 -2.96 -0.49
CA ILE A 143 -1.87 -2.83 0.31
C ILE A 143 -3.03 -2.85 -0.67
N LYS A 144 -3.91 -3.83 -0.52
CA LYS A 144 -5.13 -3.98 -1.32
C LYS A 144 -6.29 -3.32 -0.60
N PHE A 145 -6.93 -2.35 -1.22
CA PHE A 145 -8.04 -1.63 -0.60
C PHE A 145 -9.40 -2.25 -0.91
N ALA A 146 -9.50 -3.00 -2.00
CA ALA A 146 -10.72 -3.70 -2.40
C ALA A 146 -10.57 -5.22 -2.35
N ASN A 147 -11.70 -5.91 -2.10
CA ASN A 147 -11.78 -7.38 -2.09
C ASN A 147 -12.18 -7.97 -3.46
N GLN A 148 -12.27 -7.13 -4.48
CA GLN A 148 -12.68 -7.53 -5.81
C GLN A 148 -11.46 -7.78 -6.71
N ALA A 149 -11.66 -8.58 -7.76
CA ALA A 149 -10.70 -8.80 -8.83
C ALA A 149 -11.05 -7.91 -10.03
N PRO A 150 -10.71 -6.62 -10.04
CA PRO A 150 -11.13 -5.69 -11.07
C PRO A 150 -10.27 -5.85 -12.33
N GLU A 151 -10.89 -5.77 -13.51
CA GLU A 151 -10.15 -5.75 -14.77
C GLU A 151 -9.38 -4.44 -14.99
N ILE A 152 -9.84 -3.34 -14.38
CA ILE A 152 -9.15 -2.05 -14.36
C ILE A 152 -8.66 -1.80 -12.93
N LEU A 153 -7.35 -1.71 -12.77
CA LEU A 153 -6.71 -1.52 -11.47
C LEU A 153 -5.71 -0.38 -11.52
N ALA A 154 -5.70 0.45 -10.50
CA ALA A 154 -4.66 1.45 -10.33
C ALA A 154 -3.64 1.02 -9.27
N VAL A 155 -2.41 1.51 -9.40
CA VAL A 155 -1.35 1.33 -8.42
C VAL A 155 -0.63 2.66 -8.20
N ALA A 156 -0.33 2.96 -6.92
CA ALA A 156 0.47 4.12 -6.54
C ALA A 156 1.55 3.74 -5.53
N GLU A 157 2.52 4.63 -5.30
CA GLU A 157 3.54 4.43 -4.28
C GLU A 157 2.95 4.52 -2.87
N GLY A 158 2.36 5.67 -2.54
CA GLY A 158 1.82 5.97 -1.22
C GLY A 158 0.38 5.51 -1.02
N MET A 159 0.01 5.21 0.22
CA MET A 159 -1.36 4.86 0.58
C MET A 159 -2.32 6.05 0.33
N GLU A 160 -1.90 7.23 0.74
CA GLU A 160 -2.70 8.44 0.59
C GLU A 160 -2.88 8.79 -0.90
N SER A 161 -1.80 8.76 -1.70
CA SER A 161 -1.85 8.98 -3.16
C SER A 161 -2.77 7.97 -3.85
N ALA A 162 -2.70 6.68 -3.46
CA ALA A 162 -3.55 5.62 -4.00
C ALA A 162 -5.03 5.86 -3.70
N LEU A 163 -5.37 6.18 -2.45
CA LEU A 163 -6.76 6.45 -2.05
C LEU A 163 -7.30 7.73 -2.68
N SER A 164 -6.47 8.77 -2.81
CA SER A 164 -6.85 10.01 -3.51
C SER A 164 -7.10 9.75 -5.00
N TYR A 165 -6.27 8.94 -5.64
CA TYR A 165 -6.52 8.50 -7.01
C TYR A 165 -7.87 7.78 -7.14
N GLN A 166 -8.18 6.90 -6.18
CA GLN A 166 -9.46 6.19 -6.14
C GLN A 166 -10.65 7.15 -5.94
N GLU A 167 -10.49 8.19 -5.12
CA GLU A 167 -11.54 9.21 -4.94
C GLU A 167 -11.78 10.02 -6.24
N ILE A 168 -10.73 10.36 -6.98
CA ILE A 168 -10.83 11.14 -8.22
C ILE A 168 -11.43 10.30 -9.35
N TYR A 169 -10.86 9.12 -9.62
CA TYR A 169 -11.16 8.32 -10.82
C TYR A 169 -12.12 7.16 -10.59
N LYS A 170 -12.52 6.90 -9.35
CA LYS A 170 -13.38 5.77 -8.95
C LYS A 170 -12.84 4.41 -9.42
N THR A 171 -11.51 4.32 -9.61
CA THR A 171 -10.82 3.11 -10.02
C THR A 171 -10.27 2.40 -8.79
N PRO A 172 -10.51 1.09 -8.60
CA PRO A 172 -9.88 0.31 -7.52
C PRO A 172 -8.37 0.47 -7.54
N THR A 173 -7.75 0.67 -6.37
CA THR A 173 -6.34 1.04 -6.29
C THR A 173 -5.61 0.18 -5.26
N GLU A 174 -4.30 -0.03 -5.47
CA GLU A 174 -3.36 -0.64 -4.53
C GLU A 174 -2.21 0.32 -4.25
N ALA A 175 -1.61 0.24 -3.04
CA ALA A 175 -0.42 1.00 -2.68
C ALA A 175 0.79 0.09 -2.47
N THR A 176 1.95 0.45 -3.03
CA THR A 176 3.17 -0.37 -2.99
C THR A 176 4.15 0.04 -1.89
N LEU A 177 3.88 1.11 -1.16
CA LEU A 177 4.61 1.62 0.00
C LEU A 177 5.91 2.39 -0.29
N ASN A 178 6.57 2.17 -1.40
CA ASN A 178 7.75 2.93 -1.84
C ASN A 178 8.04 2.71 -3.32
N ALA A 179 8.86 3.60 -3.91
CA ALA A 179 9.24 3.57 -5.32
C ALA A 179 9.87 2.22 -5.76
N GLY A 180 10.71 1.61 -4.92
CA GLY A 180 11.35 0.32 -5.24
C GLY A 180 10.33 -0.83 -5.35
N LEU A 181 9.30 -0.85 -4.51
CA LEU A 181 8.23 -1.83 -4.61
C LEU A 181 7.28 -1.51 -5.77
N LEU A 182 7.11 -0.22 -6.13
CA LEU A 182 6.36 0.18 -7.31
C LEU A 182 7.04 -0.34 -8.59
N GLU A 183 8.36 -0.19 -8.73
CA GLU A 183 9.13 -0.71 -9.86
C GLU A 183 8.96 -2.23 -10.04
N GLU A 184 8.86 -2.96 -8.94
CA GLU A 184 8.75 -4.42 -8.91
C GLU A 184 7.31 -4.93 -8.93
N TYR A 185 6.31 -4.03 -8.91
CA TYR A 185 4.91 -4.43 -8.90
C TYR A 185 4.56 -5.27 -10.14
N ARG A 186 3.71 -6.27 -9.93
CA ARG A 186 3.20 -7.09 -11.02
C ARG A 186 1.68 -7.22 -10.87
N PRO A 187 0.91 -6.69 -11.83
CA PRO A 187 -0.54 -6.79 -11.80
C PRO A 187 -0.97 -8.25 -11.89
N PRO A 188 -2.04 -8.65 -11.17
CA PRO A 188 -2.68 -9.94 -11.33
C PRO A 188 -3.16 -10.20 -12.77
N GLU A 189 -3.31 -11.48 -13.14
CA GLU A 189 -3.66 -11.87 -14.53
C GLU A 189 -5.07 -11.45 -14.98
N TYR A 190 -5.95 -11.17 -14.02
CA TYR A 190 -7.28 -10.63 -14.32
C TYR A 190 -7.25 -9.14 -14.71
N VAL A 191 -6.18 -8.41 -14.45
CA VAL A 191 -6.06 -6.99 -14.80
C VAL A 191 -5.78 -6.82 -16.28
N LYS A 192 -6.68 -6.17 -16.99
CA LYS A 192 -6.57 -5.87 -18.43
C LYS A 192 -6.08 -4.44 -18.67
N GLU A 193 -6.46 -3.51 -17.80
CA GLU A 193 -6.00 -2.14 -17.83
C GLU A 193 -5.33 -1.78 -16.50
N LEU A 194 -4.07 -1.34 -16.55
CA LEU A 194 -3.31 -0.90 -15.38
C LEU A 194 -3.12 0.62 -15.42
N HIS A 195 -3.59 1.30 -14.39
CA HIS A 195 -3.25 2.70 -14.16
C HIS A 195 -2.05 2.79 -13.20
N ILE A 196 -1.06 3.60 -13.54
CA ILE A 196 0.11 3.88 -12.71
C ILE A 196 0.01 5.34 -12.28
N ALA A 197 -0.34 5.56 -11.02
CA ALA A 197 -0.39 6.87 -10.40
C ALA A 197 0.96 7.16 -9.74
N TYR A 198 1.67 8.18 -10.19
CA TYR A 198 3.00 8.51 -9.70
C TYR A 198 3.07 9.92 -9.13
N ASP A 199 3.89 10.07 -8.09
CA ASP A 199 4.20 11.34 -7.48
C ASP A 199 5.18 12.11 -8.38
N ASN A 200 4.96 13.42 -8.58
CA ASN A 200 5.83 14.26 -9.41
C ASN A 200 6.99 14.83 -8.57
N ASP A 201 7.89 13.95 -8.17
CA ASP A 201 9.02 14.27 -7.32
C ASP A 201 10.06 15.19 -7.98
N LYS A 202 10.58 16.16 -7.20
CA LYS A 202 11.73 16.99 -7.63
C LYS A 202 12.98 16.19 -7.99
N LYS A 203 13.13 15.00 -7.42
CA LYS A 203 14.26 14.08 -7.67
C LYS A 203 13.94 12.98 -8.69
N TRP A 204 12.78 13.03 -9.33
CA TRP A 204 12.34 12.08 -10.35
C TRP A 204 12.19 10.63 -9.87
N ALA A 205 12.09 10.37 -8.57
CA ALA A 205 11.99 9.02 -8.04
C ALA A 205 10.68 8.34 -8.45
N GLY A 206 9.53 9.01 -8.24
CA GLY A 206 8.21 8.49 -8.61
C GLY A 206 8.07 8.29 -10.11
N GLN A 207 8.47 9.29 -10.92
CA GLN A 207 8.42 9.20 -12.38
C GLN A 207 9.30 8.06 -12.93
N SER A 208 10.51 7.90 -12.37
CA SER A 208 11.43 6.82 -12.74
C SER A 208 10.84 5.45 -12.42
N ALA A 209 10.30 5.28 -11.22
CA ALA A 209 9.67 4.04 -10.78
C ALA A 209 8.48 3.66 -11.68
N ALA A 210 7.61 4.63 -11.99
CA ALA A 210 6.46 4.45 -12.85
C ALA A 210 6.87 4.03 -14.28
N ASN A 211 7.90 4.66 -14.86
CA ASN A 211 8.39 4.30 -16.19
C ASN A 211 9.01 2.90 -16.23
N LYS A 212 9.77 2.50 -15.19
CA LYS A 212 10.31 1.14 -15.08
C LYS A 212 9.19 0.11 -14.94
N LEU A 213 8.16 0.40 -14.12
CA LEU A 213 6.99 -0.46 -14.01
C LEU A 213 6.27 -0.61 -15.34
N LYS A 214 5.97 0.52 -16.04
CA LYS A 214 5.36 0.50 -17.37
C LYS A 214 6.11 -0.44 -18.32
N HIS A 215 7.44 -0.28 -18.41
CA HIS A 215 8.28 -1.11 -19.27
C HIS A 215 8.21 -2.59 -18.86
N ALA A 216 8.33 -2.88 -17.56
CA ALA A 216 8.27 -4.24 -17.03
C ALA A 216 6.93 -4.93 -17.32
N VAL A 217 5.81 -4.21 -17.16
CA VAL A 217 4.46 -4.72 -17.44
C VAL A 217 4.26 -4.94 -18.93
N ALA A 218 4.66 -3.98 -19.77
CA ALA A 218 4.58 -4.12 -21.23
C ALA A 218 5.32 -5.35 -21.76
N CYS A 219 6.49 -5.67 -21.19
CA CYS A 219 7.30 -6.80 -21.61
C CYS A 219 6.90 -8.14 -20.99
N ARG A 220 6.40 -8.15 -19.73
CA ARG A 220 6.29 -9.38 -18.94
C ARG A 220 4.87 -9.76 -18.54
N CYS A 221 3.89 -8.89 -18.79
CA CYS A 221 2.48 -9.12 -18.44
C CYS A 221 1.60 -9.09 -19.69
N PRO A 222 1.62 -10.14 -20.54
CA PRO A 222 0.90 -10.15 -21.82
C PRO A 222 -0.62 -10.06 -21.69
N TRP A 223 -1.15 -10.28 -20.50
CA TRP A 223 -2.58 -10.14 -20.19
C TRP A 223 -3.02 -8.68 -20.02
N VAL A 224 -2.08 -7.75 -19.72
CA VAL A 224 -2.37 -6.31 -19.66
C VAL A 224 -2.39 -5.74 -21.06
N GLN A 225 -3.55 -5.21 -21.46
CA GLN A 225 -3.80 -4.68 -22.79
C GLN A 225 -3.56 -3.17 -22.87
N LYS A 226 -3.76 -2.47 -21.75
CA LYS A 226 -3.60 -1.00 -21.68
C LYS A 226 -2.91 -0.59 -20.39
N ILE A 227 -1.99 0.37 -20.50
CA ILE A 227 -1.34 1.01 -19.34
C ILE A 227 -1.60 2.51 -19.45
N VAL A 228 -2.14 3.09 -18.38
CA VAL A 228 -2.39 4.54 -18.26
C VAL A 228 -1.46 5.08 -17.17
N MET A 229 -0.62 6.01 -17.53
CA MET A 229 0.23 6.71 -16.55
C MET A 229 -0.37 8.06 -16.24
N ARG A 230 -0.46 8.40 -14.96
CA ARG A 230 -0.94 9.71 -14.50
C ARG A 230 -0.04 10.26 -13.39
N GLY A 231 0.30 11.54 -13.47
CA GLY A 231 1.03 12.30 -12.48
C GLY A 231 0.49 13.71 -12.36
N SER A 232 0.70 14.36 -11.21
CA SER A 232 0.41 15.80 -11.09
C SER A 232 1.27 16.59 -12.07
N LEU A 233 0.74 17.69 -12.63
CA LEU A 233 1.52 18.61 -13.45
C LEU A 233 2.52 19.43 -12.63
N GLU A 234 2.26 19.61 -11.33
CA GLU A 234 3.09 20.44 -10.48
C GLU A 234 4.21 19.60 -9.82
N THR A 235 5.45 20.08 -9.94
CA THR A 235 6.61 19.41 -9.36
C THR A 235 6.60 19.46 -7.83
N GLY A 236 6.77 18.32 -7.19
CA GLY A 236 6.81 18.17 -5.73
C GLY A 236 5.45 17.88 -5.13
N THR A 237 4.45 17.53 -5.93
CA THR A 237 3.10 17.19 -5.49
C THR A 237 2.74 15.74 -5.80
N ASP A 238 1.76 15.23 -5.08
CA ASP A 238 1.22 13.89 -5.22
C ASP A 238 -0.30 13.91 -5.53
N PHE A 239 -0.94 12.73 -5.60
CA PHE A 239 -2.38 12.66 -5.87
C PHE A 239 -3.25 13.15 -4.71
N ASN A 240 -2.71 13.26 -3.49
CA ASN A 240 -3.47 13.90 -2.42
C ASN A 240 -3.54 15.42 -2.61
N ASP A 241 -2.47 16.03 -3.11
CA ASP A 241 -2.46 17.45 -3.49
C ASP A 241 -3.40 17.70 -4.69
N VAL A 242 -3.40 16.79 -5.68
CA VAL A 242 -4.36 16.86 -6.81
C VAL A 242 -5.81 16.84 -6.30
N LEU A 243 -6.12 15.97 -5.35
CA LEU A 243 -7.47 15.86 -4.80
C LEU A 243 -7.89 17.10 -4.00
N LEU A 244 -6.99 17.62 -3.16
CA LEU A 244 -7.29 18.74 -2.26
C LEU A 244 -7.30 20.09 -2.97
N ASP A 245 -6.33 20.31 -3.86
CA ASP A 245 -6.07 21.63 -4.46
C ASP A 245 -6.58 21.72 -5.90
N GLY A 246 -7.12 20.63 -6.46
CA GLY A 246 -7.64 20.58 -7.82
C GLY A 246 -6.57 20.75 -8.89
N LEU A 247 -5.36 20.25 -8.63
CA LEU A 247 -4.23 20.39 -9.55
C LEU A 247 -4.45 19.65 -10.86
N GLY A 248 -3.83 20.12 -11.91
CA GLY A 248 -3.84 19.47 -13.21
C GLY A 248 -3.09 18.13 -13.20
N VAL A 249 -3.49 17.21 -14.07
CA VAL A 249 -2.90 15.86 -14.21
C VAL A 249 -2.44 15.65 -15.64
N GLU A 250 -1.19 15.25 -15.82
CA GLU A 250 -0.73 14.71 -17.09
C GLU A 250 -1.15 13.25 -17.24
N THR A 251 -1.47 12.86 -18.46
CA THR A 251 -1.87 11.47 -18.76
C THR A 251 -1.17 11.00 -20.02
N SER A 252 -0.62 9.79 -19.98
CA SER A 252 -0.11 9.09 -21.14
C SER A 252 -0.55 7.64 -21.16
N ASP A 253 -0.93 7.16 -22.34
CA ASP A 253 -1.46 5.81 -22.53
C ASP A 253 -0.48 4.97 -23.37
N TRP A 254 -0.46 3.66 -23.09
CA TRP A 254 0.14 2.64 -23.92
C TRP A 254 -0.90 1.53 -24.14
N ILE A 255 -1.08 1.13 -25.39
CA ILE A 255 -2.03 0.10 -25.81
C ILE A 255 -1.25 -0.98 -26.56
N ARG A 256 -1.51 -2.25 -26.23
CA ARG A 256 -0.89 -3.42 -26.89
C ARG A 256 -1.56 -3.69 -28.22
#